data_e4ddfec8b1b19266219401c064927754
#
_entry.id   e4ddfec8b1b19266219401c064927754
#
_cell.length_a   1.000
_cell.length_b   1.000
_cell.length_c   1.000
_cell.angle_alpha   90.00
_cell.angle_beta   90.00
_cell.angle_gamma   90.00
#
_symmetry.space_group_name_H-M   'P 1'
#
loop_
_entity.id
_entity.type
_entity.pdbx_description
1 polymer ?
#
loop_
_entity_poly.entity_id
_entity_poly.type
_entity_poly.pdbx_seq_one_letter_code
_entity_poly.pdbx_strand_id
1 'polypeptide(L)'
;MEVEHLWGILFISLHAMVPITLAAIGETIEEAAGLFNIGLEGILLLSALTGALGAEISGSATVGLLAGLGTGALIGGIFGVISTYGRGSQLISGVGINLFAFGFVAFMLINLGAPGFHSVPRDVQVKMISLGVGSVSPLVFLTVGLAIAVYWMLRRTQLGIRIRSVGENPAAADVAGINVNALRLGT
;
A
#
# COMPACT_ATOMS: atom_id res chain seq x y z
N MET A 1 25.86 -25.95 3.54
CA MET A 1 25.44 -25.09 4.67
C MET A 1 25.45 -23.60 4.30
N GLU A 2 26.56 -22.97 3.87
CA GLU A 2 26.57 -21.53 3.56
C GLU A 2 25.65 -21.12 2.41
N VAL A 3 25.59 -21.90 1.34
CA VAL A 3 24.76 -21.62 0.17
C VAL A 3 23.27 -21.72 0.49
N GLU A 4 22.88 -22.67 1.36
CA GLU A 4 21.48 -22.83 1.80
C GLU A 4 21.02 -21.65 2.66
N HIS A 5 21.90 -21.14 3.52
CA HIS A 5 21.62 -19.93 4.30
C HIS A 5 21.47 -18.70 3.41
N LEU A 6 22.29 -18.56 2.36
CA LEU A 6 22.17 -17.45 1.40
C LEU A 6 20.84 -17.48 0.65
N TRP A 7 20.40 -18.65 0.19
CA TRP A 7 19.07 -18.81 -0.42
C TRP A 7 17.95 -18.45 0.55
N GLY A 8 18.03 -18.91 1.81
CA GLY A 8 17.05 -18.56 2.84
C GLY A 8 16.91 -17.05 3.05
N ILE A 9 18.04 -16.35 3.18
CA ILE A 9 18.07 -14.88 3.33
C ILE A 9 17.45 -14.21 2.10
N LEU A 10 17.80 -14.66 0.89
CA LEU A 10 17.28 -14.10 -0.34
C LEU A 10 15.74 -14.21 -0.40
N PHE A 11 15.18 -15.41 -0.13
CA PHE A 11 13.73 -15.62 -0.19
C PHE A 11 12.98 -14.83 0.89
N ILE A 12 13.52 -14.75 2.12
CA ILE A 12 12.93 -13.92 3.18
C ILE A 12 12.93 -12.45 2.76
N SER A 13 14.03 -11.95 2.20
CA SER A 13 14.13 -10.56 1.72
C SER A 13 13.15 -10.28 0.60
N LEU A 14 12.96 -11.22 -0.34
CA LEU A 14 11.97 -11.09 -1.41
C LEU A 14 10.53 -10.99 -0.89
N HIS A 15 10.19 -11.71 0.19
CA HIS A 15 8.88 -11.60 0.80
C HIS A 15 8.70 -10.29 1.58
N ALA A 16 9.74 -9.90 2.34
CA ALA A 16 9.69 -8.68 3.14
C ALA A 16 9.60 -7.40 2.30
N MET A 17 10.16 -7.41 1.09
CA MET A 17 10.10 -6.24 0.20
C MET A 17 8.70 -5.96 -0.36
N VAL A 18 7.81 -6.95 -0.46
CA VAL A 18 6.51 -6.82 -1.14
C VAL A 18 5.68 -5.66 -0.59
N PRO A 19 5.33 -5.60 0.71
CA PRO A 19 4.51 -4.52 1.24
C PRO A 19 5.20 -3.15 1.12
N ILE A 20 6.50 -3.10 1.35
CA ILE A 20 7.28 -1.86 1.27
C ILE A 20 7.31 -1.33 -0.17
N THR A 21 7.56 -2.21 -1.13
CA THR A 21 7.61 -1.82 -2.55
C THR A 21 6.22 -1.42 -3.07
N LEU A 22 5.14 -2.10 -2.66
CA LEU A 22 3.78 -1.72 -3.02
C LEU A 22 3.43 -0.33 -2.49
N ALA A 23 3.77 -0.03 -1.23
CA ALA A 23 3.60 1.30 -0.66
C ALA A 23 4.41 2.36 -1.41
N ALA A 24 5.68 2.08 -1.70
CA ALA A 24 6.54 2.99 -2.47
C ALA A 24 6.02 3.26 -3.89
N ILE A 25 5.42 2.25 -4.55
CA ILE A 25 4.77 2.44 -5.86
C ILE A 25 3.58 3.40 -5.73
N GLY A 26 2.73 3.25 -4.71
CA GLY A 26 1.61 4.15 -4.44
C GLY A 26 2.10 5.57 -4.19
N GLU A 27 3.04 5.75 -3.25
CA GLU A 27 3.63 7.06 -2.93
C GLU A 27 4.27 7.72 -4.15
N THR A 28 4.93 6.96 -5.03
CA THR A 28 5.51 7.51 -6.26
C THR A 28 4.45 8.17 -7.16
N ILE A 29 3.22 7.64 -7.19
CA ILE A 29 2.11 8.22 -7.96
C ILE A 29 1.58 9.47 -7.25
N GLU A 30 1.39 9.41 -5.93
CA GLU A 30 0.94 10.53 -5.12
C GLU A 30 1.92 11.70 -5.18
N GLU A 31 3.22 11.46 -5.00
CA GLU A 31 4.27 12.48 -5.11
C GLU A 31 4.34 13.09 -6.50
N ALA A 32 4.18 12.28 -7.56
CA ALA A 32 4.12 12.79 -8.92
C ALA A 32 2.93 13.73 -9.15
N ALA A 33 1.83 13.61 -8.38
CA ALA A 33 0.68 14.52 -8.39
C ALA A 33 0.82 15.71 -7.41
N GLY A 34 1.95 15.80 -6.69
CA GLY A 34 2.21 16.84 -5.70
C GLY A 34 1.49 16.62 -4.36
N LEU A 35 1.21 15.37 -4.02
CA LEU A 35 0.77 14.94 -2.70
C LEU A 35 1.92 14.24 -1.98
N PHE A 36 1.95 14.33 -0.66
CA PHE A 36 2.95 13.68 0.17
C PHE A 36 2.27 13.00 1.37
N ASN A 37 2.26 11.66 1.37
CA ASN A 37 1.49 10.88 2.33
C ASN A 37 2.36 10.26 3.42
N ILE A 38 2.57 10.98 4.50
CA ILE A 38 3.29 10.46 5.67
C ILE A 38 2.47 9.39 6.42
N GLY A 39 1.17 9.27 6.11
CA GLY A 39 0.27 8.30 6.73
C GLY A 39 0.37 6.87 6.20
N LEU A 40 1.25 6.58 5.26
CA LEU A 40 1.40 5.26 4.63
C LEU A 40 1.60 4.12 5.61
N GLU A 41 2.37 4.34 6.68
CA GLU A 41 2.62 3.32 7.69
C GLU A 41 1.32 2.92 8.42
N GLY A 42 0.49 3.91 8.76
CA GLY A 42 -0.81 3.66 9.38
C GLY A 42 -1.78 2.96 8.42
N ILE A 43 -1.78 3.35 7.14
CA ILE A 43 -2.59 2.70 6.10
C ILE A 43 -2.18 1.23 5.96
N LEU A 44 -0.87 0.94 5.89
CA LEU A 44 -0.36 -0.42 5.83
C LEU A 44 -0.75 -1.26 7.06
N LEU A 45 -0.61 -0.69 8.25
CA LEU A 45 -0.98 -1.36 9.51
C LEU A 45 -2.47 -1.72 9.56
N LEU A 46 -3.35 -0.79 9.23
CA LEU A 46 -4.81 -1.03 9.20
C LEU A 46 -5.17 -2.04 8.12
N SER A 47 -4.56 -1.94 6.94
CA SER A 47 -4.77 -2.88 5.84
C SER A 47 -4.27 -4.29 6.19
N ALA A 48 -3.13 -4.40 6.88
CA ALA A 48 -2.60 -5.67 7.34
C ALA A 48 -3.53 -6.33 8.38
N LEU A 49 -4.02 -5.56 9.37
CA LEU A 49 -4.97 -6.06 10.37
C LEU A 49 -6.26 -6.56 9.71
N THR A 50 -6.89 -5.74 8.87
CA THR A 50 -8.17 -6.10 8.23
C THR A 50 -7.99 -7.23 7.22
N GLY A 51 -6.85 -7.27 6.53
CA GLY A 51 -6.49 -8.36 5.63
C GLY A 51 -6.30 -9.69 6.36
N ALA A 52 -5.59 -9.66 7.48
CA ALA A 52 -5.37 -10.84 8.33
C ALA A 52 -6.70 -11.37 8.90
N LEU A 53 -7.50 -10.50 9.53
CA LEU A 53 -8.82 -10.88 10.07
C LEU A 53 -9.80 -11.32 8.99
N GLY A 54 -9.80 -10.65 7.83
CA GLY A 54 -10.63 -11.02 6.69
C GLY A 54 -10.30 -12.41 6.16
N ALA A 55 -9.01 -12.76 6.07
CA ALA A 55 -8.57 -14.10 5.67
C ALA A 55 -8.96 -15.16 6.70
N GLU A 56 -8.77 -14.88 7.98
CA GLU A 56 -9.08 -15.81 9.07
C GLU A 56 -10.58 -16.09 9.20
N ILE A 57 -11.40 -15.04 9.21
CA ILE A 57 -12.86 -15.15 9.36
C ILE A 57 -13.49 -15.86 8.15
N SER A 58 -13.01 -15.55 6.93
CA SER A 58 -13.56 -16.13 5.70
C SER A 58 -12.97 -17.48 5.32
N GLY A 59 -11.84 -17.88 5.90
CA GLY A 59 -11.09 -19.05 5.48
C GLY A 59 -10.43 -18.90 4.09
N SER A 60 -10.25 -17.65 3.60
CA SER A 60 -9.78 -17.38 2.24
C SER A 60 -8.76 -16.23 2.16
N ALA A 61 -7.56 -16.54 1.66
CA ALA A 61 -6.53 -15.52 1.38
C ALA A 61 -7.03 -14.42 0.45
N THR A 62 -7.86 -14.75 -0.53
CA THR A 62 -8.39 -13.77 -1.51
C THR A 62 -9.30 -12.75 -0.83
N VAL A 63 -10.17 -13.20 0.07
CA VAL A 63 -11.05 -12.29 0.84
C VAL A 63 -10.20 -11.41 1.75
N GLY A 64 -9.17 -11.95 2.38
CA GLY A 64 -8.21 -11.16 3.17
C GLY A 64 -7.51 -10.09 2.34
N LEU A 65 -7.02 -10.43 1.15
CA LEU A 65 -6.41 -9.45 0.24
C LEU A 65 -7.39 -8.35 -0.16
N LEU A 66 -8.64 -8.69 -0.49
CA LEU A 66 -9.67 -7.71 -0.84
C LEU A 66 -10.05 -6.83 0.34
N ALA A 67 -10.13 -7.38 1.54
CA ALA A 67 -10.39 -6.62 2.77
C ALA A 67 -9.26 -5.61 3.05
N GLY A 68 -8.00 -6.04 2.94
CA GLY A 68 -6.84 -5.16 3.09
C GLY A 68 -6.80 -4.05 2.04
N LEU A 69 -7.03 -4.39 0.76
CA LEU A 69 -7.13 -3.41 -0.33
C LEU A 69 -8.27 -2.42 -0.11
N GLY A 70 -9.44 -2.91 0.31
CA GLY A 70 -10.60 -2.06 0.60
C GLY A 70 -10.32 -1.08 1.73
N THR A 71 -9.66 -1.52 2.81
CA THR A 71 -9.25 -0.66 3.92
C THR A 71 -8.22 0.38 3.48
N GLY A 72 -7.20 -0.04 2.72
CA GLY A 72 -6.21 0.87 2.18
C GLY A 72 -6.83 1.95 1.30
N ALA A 73 -7.73 1.56 0.39
CA ALA A 73 -8.46 2.49 -0.47
C ALA A 73 -9.37 3.44 0.32
N LEU A 74 -10.03 2.96 1.37
CA LEU A 74 -10.88 3.79 2.24
C LEU A 74 -10.06 4.84 2.98
N ILE A 75 -8.99 4.43 3.66
CA ILE A 75 -8.17 5.35 4.48
C ILE A 75 -7.37 6.30 3.59
N GLY A 76 -6.80 5.79 2.46
CA GLY A 76 -6.15 6.63 1.45
C GLY A 76 -7.12 7.64 0.84
N GLY A 77 -8.36 7.23 0.53
CA GLY A 77 -9.41 8.13 0.08
C GLY A 77 -9.76 9.22 1.10
N ILE A 78 -9.84 8.87 2.40
CA ILE A 78 -10.03 9.85 3.49
C ILE A 78 -8.86 10.85 3.51
N PHE A 79 -7.61 10.37 3.44
CA PHE A 79 -6.43 11.22 3.34
C PHE A 79 -6.50 12.15 2.14
N GLY A 80 -6.83 11.60 0.95
CA GLY A 80 -6.95 12.35 -0.30
C GLY A 80 -8.03 13.44 -0.23
N VAL A 81 -9.20 13.14 0.36
CA VAL A 81 -10.27 14.13 0.56
C VAL A 81 -9.82 15.26 1.50
N ILE A 82 -9.21 14.93 2.63
CA ILE A 82 -8.73 15.93 3.59
C ILE A 82 -7.65 16.82 2.97
N SER A 83 -6.68 16.19 2.27
CA SER A 83 -5.54 16.89 1.69
C SER A 83 -5.91 17.74 0.47
N THR A 84 -6.89 17.28 -0.34
CA THR A 84 -7.24 17.92 -1.61
C THR A 84 -8.41 18.91 -1.45
N TYR A 85 -9.52 18.46 -0.88
CA TYR A 85 -10.73 19.28 -0.74
C TYR A 85 -10.81 20.03 0.59
N GLY A 86 -10.34 19.39 1.68
CA GLY A 86 -10.31 19.98 3.01
C GLY A 86 -9.25 21.05 3.20
N ARG A 87 -8.32 21.23 2.23
CA ARG A 87 -7.14 22.08 2.36
C ARG A 87 -6.37 21.83 3.66
N GLY A 88 -6.49 20.61 4.18
CA GLY A 88 -5.79 20.16 5.37
C GLY A 88 -4.29 20.03 5.13
N SER A 89 -3.52 20.20 6.20
CA SER A 89 -2.09 19.91 6.13
C SER A 89 -1.88 18.42 5.93
N GLN A 90 -1.24 18.03 4.83
CA GLN A 90 -0.91 16.63 4.51
C GLN A 90 -0.09 15.98 5.63
N LEU A 91 0.85 16.75 6.21
CA LEU A 91 1.67 16.32 7.33
C LEU A 91 0.81 15.96 8.56
N ILE A 92 -0.10 16.86 8.95
CA ILE A 92 -0.94 16.66 10.14
C ILE A 92 -1.90 15.49 9.91
N SER A 93 -2.50 15.40 8.73
CA SER A 93 -3.41 14.32 8.37
C SER A 93 -2.71 12.96 8.38
N GLY A 94 -1.51 12.86 7.79
CA GLY A 94 -0.73 11.63 7.76
C GLY A 94 -0.28 11.18 9.15
N VAL A 95 0.24 12.11 9.98
CA VAL A 95 0.60 11.80 11.36
C VAL A 95 -0.64 11.37 12.17
N GLY A 96 -1.79 12.02 11.97
CA GLY A 96 -3.05 11.63 12.60
C GLY A 96 -3.47 10.20 12.25
N ILE A 97 -3.38 9.81 10.98
CA ILE A 97 -3.66 8.45 10.51
C ILE A 97 -2.71 7.44 11.19
N ASN A 98 -1.42 7.73 11.25
CA ASN A 98 -0.44 6.86 11.90
C ASN A 98 -0.75 6.65 13.37
N LEU A 99 -0.98 7.74 14.12
CA LEU A 99 -1.31 7.66 15.56
C LEU A 99 -2.60 6.88 15.81
N PHE A 100 -3.64 7.12 15.00
CA PHE A 100 -4.87 6.35 15.06
C PHE A 100 -4.62 4.87 14.78
N ALA A 101 -3.89 4.57 13.72
CA ALA A 101 -3.60 3.19 13.30
C ALA A 101 -2.84 2.42 14.37
N PHE A 102 -1.77 3.01 14.94
CA PHE A 102 -1.01 2.39 16.02
C PHE A 102 -1.87 2.08 17.25
N GLY A 103 -2.68 3.06 17.70
CA GLY A 103 -3.56 2.87 18.84
C GLY A 103 -4.65 1.83 18.56
N PHE A 104 -5.30 1.90 17.40
CA PHE A 104 -6.39 0.99 17.02
C PHE A 104 -5.90 -0.45 16.83
N VAL A 105 -4.77 -0.64 16.13
CA VAL A 105 -4.20 -1.98 15.91
C VAL A 105 -3.73 -2.61 17.22
N ALA A 106 -3.04 -1.84 18.08
CA ALA A 106 -2.65 -2.32 19.41
C ALA A 106 -3.86 -2.72 20.26
N PHE A 107 -4.91 -1.91 20.27
CA PHE A 107 -6.16 -2.21 20.97
C PHE A 107 -6.82 -3.51 20.43
N MET A 108 -6.88 -3.67 19.10
CA MET A 108 -7.44 -4.88 18.48
C MET A 108 -6.62 -6.12 18.80
N LEU A 109 -5.29 -6.06 18.75
CA LEU A 109 -4.42 -7.20 19.07
C LEU A 109 -4.57 -7.64 20.55
N ILE A 110 -4.73 -6.70 21.48
CA ILE A 110 -5.02 -7.02 22.89
C ILE A 110 -6.36 -7.75 23.02
N ASN A 111 -7.41 -7.26 22.35
CA ASN A 111 -8.73 -7.91 22.39
C ASN A 111 -8.74 -9.31 21.74
N LEU A 112 -7.88 -9.56 20.78
CA LEU A 112 -7.67 -10.88 20.17
C LEU A 112 -6.83 -11.84 21.06
N GLY A 113 -6.35 -11.38 22.22
CA GLY A 113 -5.48 -12.16 23.09
C GLY A 113 -4.06 -12.38 22.54
N ALA A 114 -3.65 -11.56 21.57
CA ALA A 114 -2.36 -11.66 20.87
C ALA A 114 -1.58 -10.34 20.98
N PRO A 115 -1.23 -9.87 22.18
CA PRO A 115 -0.58 -8.57 22.35
C PRO A 115 0.76 -8.54 21.61
N GLY A 116 0.89 -7.60 20.68
CA GLY A 116 2.09 -7.36 19.89
C GLY A 116 2.21 -8.13 18.58
N PHE A 117 1.60 -9.31 18.45
CA PHE A 117 1.73 -10.13 17.24
C PHE A 117 0.56 -11.08 17.06
N HIS A 118 0.01 -11.12 15.84
CA HIS A 118 -1.02 -12.10 15.44
C HIS A 118 -0.61 -12.77 14.13
N SER A 119 -0.59 -14.09 14.09
CA SER A 119 -0.26 -14.86 12.89
C SER A 119 -1.48 -15.57 12.32
N VAL A 120 -1.75 -15.31 11.06
CA VAL A 120 -2.82 -15.98 10.32
C VAL A 120 -2.47 -17.46 10.09
N PRO A 121 -3.42 -18.41 10.28
CA PRO A 121 -3.21 -19.82 10.00
C PRO A 121 -2.69 -20.08 8.58
N ARG A 122 -1.83 -21.09 8.42
CA ARG A 122 -1.14 -21.34 7.13
C ARG A 122 -2.07 -21.74 5.99
N ASP A 123 -3.17 -22.35 6.28
CA ASP A 123 -4.21 -22.80 5.32
C ASP A 123 -4.92 -21.65 4.63
N VAL A 124 -5.00 -20.49 5.29
CA VAL A 124 -5.62 -19.26 4.75
C VAL A 124 -4.60 -18.22 4.27
N GLN A 125 -3.32 -18.55 4.26
CA GLN A 125 -2.28 -17.71 3.67
C GLN A 125 -2.24 -17.85 2.14
N VAL A 126 -1.65 -16.85 1.46
CA VAL A 126 -1.38 -16.94 0.02
C VAL A 126 -0.45 -18.10 -0.26
N LYS A 127 -0.87 -19.04 -1.11
CA LYS A 127 -0.07 -20.21 -1.48
C LYS A 127 1.21 -19.80 -2.16
N MET A 128 2.33 -20.33 -1.68
CA MET A 128 3.64 -20.08 -2.26
C MET A 128 3.90 -20.98 -3.48
N ILE A 129 4.64 -20.46 -4.45
CA ILE A 129 5.12 -21.21 -5.63
C ILE A 129 6.50 -21.77 -5.28
N SER A 130 6.66 -23.10 -5.36
CA SER A 130 7.96 -23.76 -5.15
C SER A 130 8.83 -23.63 -6.41
N LEU A 131 10.05 -23.13 -6.25
CA LEU A 131 11.04 -22.99 -7.31
C LEU A 131 12.20 -24.00 -7.19
N GLY A 132 12.00 -25.09 -6.42
CA GLY A 132 13.01 -26.12 -6.22
C GLY A 132 14.06 -25.77 -5.14
N VAL A 133 14.65 -24.60 -5.18
CA VAL A 133 15.62 -24.08 -4.18
C VAL A 133 14.96 -23.25 -3.07
N GLY A 134 13.66 -22.93 -3.22
CA GLY A 134 12.89 -22.17 -2.25
C GLY A 134 11.47 -21.91 -2.74
N SER A 135 10.68 -21.18 -1.95
CA SER A 135 9.30 -20.83 -2.29
C SER A 135 9.13 -19.31 -2.36
N VAL A 136 8.39 -18.83 -3.37
CA VAL A 136 8.12 -17.42 -3.60
C VAL A 136 6.63 -17.17 -3.63
N SER A 137 6.18 -16.09 -2.99
CA SER A 137 4.78 -15.66 -3.08
C SER A 137 4.48 -15.11 -4.48
N PRO A 138 3.31 -15.44 -5.06
CA PRO A 138 2.84 -14.80 -6.30
C PRO A 138 2.83 -13.27 -6.22
N LEU A 139 2.68 -12.72 -5.03
CA LEU A 139 2.69 -11.26 -4.79
C LEU A 139 4.02 -10.60 -5.16
N VAL A 140 5.14 -11.32 -5.10
CA VAL A 140 6.45 -10.80 -5.56
C VAL A 140 6.40 -10.46 -7.05
N PHE A 141 5.88 -11.39 -7.87
CA PHE A 141 5.76 -11.17 -9.32
C PHE A 141 4.76 -10.05 -9.64
N LEU A 142 3.64 -10.01 -8.92
CA LEU A 142 2.66 -8.94 -9.02
C LEU A 142 3.29 -7.58 -8.72
N THR A 143 4.07 -7.47 -7.65
CA THR A 143 4.74 -6.23 -7.23
C THR A 143 5.72 -5.74 -8.29
N VAL A 144 6.55 -6.63 -8.83
CA VAL A 144 7.48 -6.28 -9.91
C VAL A 144 6.73 -5.85 -11.17
N GLY A 145 5.67 -6.57 -11.54
CA GLY A 145 4.81 -6.21 -12.67
C GLY A 145 4.16 -4.84 -12.51
N LEU A 146 3.64 -4.54 -11.31
CA LEU A 146 3.07 -3.23 -10.98
C LEU A 146 4.12 -2.12 -11.04
N ALA A 147 5.33 -2.34 -10.52
CA ALA A 147 6.41 -1.35 -10.59
C ALA A 147 6.74 -0.97 -12.04
N ILE A 148 6.86 -1.97 -12.92
CA ILE A 148 7.10 -1.76 -14.35
C ILE A 148 5.91 -1.03 -15.00
N ALA A 149 4.68 -1.44 -14.70
CA ALA A 149 3.47 -0.85 -15.25
C ALA A 149 3.32 0.63 -14.84
N VAL A 150 3.54 0.95 -13.57
CA VAL A 150 3.48 2.32 -13.05
C VAL A 150 4.60 3.18 -13.63
N TYR A 151 5.83 2.66 -13.71
CA TYR A 151 6.93 3.35 -14.36
C TYR A 151 6.58 3.70 -15.83
N TRP A 152 6.04 2.74 -16.58
CA TRP A 152 5.63 2.96 -17.96
C TRP A 152 4.46 3.93 -18.05
N MET A 153 3.46 3.79 -17.17
CA MET A 153 2.31 4.69 -17.08
C MET A 153 2.75 6.13 -16.86
N LEU A 154 3.58 6.39 -15.85
CA LEU A 154 4.03 7.73 -15.51
C LEU A 154 4.89 8.35 -16.61
N ARG A 155 5.71 7.57 -17.34
CA ARG A 155 6.64 8.08 -18.34
C ARG A 155 6.12 8.12 -19.76
N ARG A 156 5.17 7.25 -20.11
CA ARG A 156 4.79 6.98 -21.51
C ARG A 156 3.32 7.20 -21.81
N THR A 157 2.47 7.52 -20.83
CA THR A 157 1.03 7.70 -21.06
C THR A 157 0.57 9.13 -20.85
N GLN A 158 -0.59 9.47 -21.44
CA GLN A 158 -1.23 10.77 -21.24
C GLN A 158 -1.65 10.98 -19.77
N LEU A 159 -2.04 9.90 -19.06
CA LEU A 159 -2.35 9.96 -17.65
C LEU A 159 -1.12 10.37 -16.83
N GLY A 160 0.04 9.76 -17.09
CA GLY A 160 1.28 10.12 -16.42
C GLY A 160 1.72 11.56 -16.68
N ILE A 161 1.51 12.09 -17.90
CA ILE A 161 1.79 13.50 -18.21
C ILE A 161 0.88 14.39 -17.38
N ARG A 162 -0.42 14.11 -17.30
CA ARG A 162 -1.40 14.88 -16.51
C ARG A 162 -1.04 14.86 -15.02
N ILE A 163 -0.71 13.68 -14.46
CA ILE A 163 -0.31 13.53 -13.05
C ILE A 163 0.90 14.44 -12.75
N ARG A 164 1.96 14.35 -13.54
CA ARG A 164 3.16 15.17 -13.34
C ARG A 164 2.91 16.66 -13.56
N SER A 165 2.10 17.04 -14.53
CA SER A 165 1.75 18.46 -14.76
C SER A 165 1.02 19.06 -13.56
N VAL A 166 0.14 18.29 -12.91
CA VAL A 166 -0.55 18.70 -11.68
C VAL A 166 0.42 18.82 -10.50
N GLY A 167 1.41 17.94 -10.41
CA GLY A 167 2.43 18.01 -9.37
C GLY A 167 3.38 19.21 -9.55
N GLU A 168 3.82 19.48 -10.79
CA GLU A 168 4.75 20.57 -11.08
C GLU A 168 4.10 21.96 -10.98
N ASN A 169 2.93 22.15 -11.57
CA ASN A 169 2.20 23.41 -11.53
C ASN A 169 0.69 23.21 -11.60
N PRO A 170 0.01 23.08 -10.45
CA PRO A 170 -1.43 22.87 -10.39
C PRO A 170 -2.24 23.97 -11.09
N ALA A 171 -1.80 25.24 -10.97
CA ALA A 171 -2.50 26.37 -11.57
C ALA A 171 -2.44 26.33 -13.11
N ALA A 172 -1.29 26.00 -13.68
CA ALA A 172 -1.15 25.84 -15.13
C ALA A 172 -1.94 24.63 -15.64
N ALA A 173 -1.97 23.52 -14.89
CA ALA A 173 -2.75 22.35 -15.23
C ALA A 173 -4.26 22.64 -15.24
N ASP A 174 -4.75 23.42 -14.27
CA ASP A 174 -6.15 23.84 -14.20
C ASP A 174 -6.55 24.71 -15.39
N VAL A 175 -5.73 25.70 -15.76
CA VAL A 175 -5.95 26.52 -16.96
C VAL A 175 -5.94 25.69 -18.23
N ALA A 176 -5.17 24.60 -18.28
CA ALA A 176 -5.16 23.64 -19.39
C ALA A 176 -6.38 22.68 -19.38
N GLY A 177 -7.33 22.86 -18.46
CA GLY A 177 -8.55 22.07 -18.38
C GLY A 177 -8.45 20.75 -17.63
N ILE A 178 -7.36 20.54 -16.86
CA ILE A 178 -7.19 19.36 -16.02
C ILE A 178 -7.83 19.62 -14.66
N ASN A 179 -8.79 18.78 -14.27
CA ASN A 179 -9.36 18.85 -12.93
C ASN A 179 -8.33 18.35 -11.89
N VAL A 180 -7.60 19.30 -11.30
CA VAL A 180 -6.52 19.03 -10.33
C VAL A 180 -7.01 18.22 -9.13
N ASN A 181 -8.16 18.59 -8.56
CA ASN A 181 -8.67 17.94 -7.36
C ASN A 181 -9.11 16.49 -7.63
N ALA A 182 -9.82 16.27 -8.73
CA ALA A 182 -10.24 14.91 -9.11
C ALA A 182 -9.04 14.02 -9.45
N LEU A 183 -8.01 14.58 -10.08
CA LEU A 183 -6.81 13.83 -10.40
C LEU A 183 -6.04 13.44 -9.12
N ARG A 184 -5.84 14.38 -8.20
CA ARG A 184 -5.17 14.15 -6.92
C ARG A 184 -5.90 13.13 -6.04
N LEU A 185 -7.24 13.14 -6.06
CA LEU A 185 -8.02 12.15 -5.32
C LEU A 185 -7.91 10.73 -5.92
N GLY A 186 -7.65 10.64 -7.23
CA GLY A 186 -7.52 9.37 -7.94
C GLY A 186 -6.10 8.80 -8.00
N THR A 187 -5.13 9.51 -7.45
CA THR A 187 -3.73 9.05 -7.33
C THR A 187 -3.45 8.44 -5.98
#